data_2a1468670b7505108c6b57407c0409dd
#
_entry.id   2a1468670b7505108c6b57407c0409dd
#
_cell.length_a   1.000
_cell.length_b   1.000
_cell.length_c   1.000
_cell.angle_alpha   90.00
_cell.angle_beta   90.00
_cell.angle_gamma   90.00
#
_symmetry.space_group_name_H-M   'P 1'
#
loop_
_entity.id
_entity.type
_entity.pdbx_description
1 polymer ?
#
loop_
_entity_poly.entity_id
_entity_poly.type
_entity_poly.pdbx_seq_one_letter_code
_entity_poly.pdbx_strand_id
1 'polypeptide(L)'
;PADYELNESGGVVVEQIIRPTGLLDPIIDVRPSVNQIDDLLEEINLRVERKERVLVTTLTKRMAEELDTYLMRSGVRSTYIHSDVETLDRVRIMEELREGVFDVLVGVNLLREGLDLPEVSLVAILDADKEGFLRNYRSLTQTAGRAARNLNGRVIMYADKITESMQRTIDETDYRRTKQMAYNAEHGITPKAVTKAKQASLGSSSKSSTSYNDREEIPIKAAELTVEYKSQEDLEKLIEKIRKKMLQASKDMDFILAAQLRDERIRLQGKKR
;
A
#
# COMPACT_ATOMS: atom_id res chain seq x y z
N PRO A 1 10.27 -11.05 -15.02
CA PRO A 1 11.17 -12.08 -14.48
C PRO A 1 12.46 -11.47 -13.96
N ALA A 2 13.06 -12.10 -12.95
CA ALA A 2 14.34 -11.70 -12.44
C ALA A 2 15.47 -12.30 -13.32
N ASP A 3 16.70 -11.84 -13.10
CA ASP A 3 17.84 -12.30 -13.91
C ASP A 3 18.08 -13.81 -13.75
N TYR A 4 17.76 -14.36 -12.58
CA TYR A 4 17.83 -15.79 -12.32
C TYR A 4 16.92 -16.59 -13.25
N GLU A 5 15.62 -16.22 -13.31
CA GLU A 5 14.64 -16.92 -14.15
C GLU A 5 14.97 -16.78 -15.64
N LEU A 6 15.49 -15.62 -16.06
CA LEU A 6 15.94 -15.42 -17.44
C LEU A 6 17.13 -16.32 -17.78
N ASN A 7 18.08 -16.47 -16.88
CA ASN A 7 19.25 -17.35 -17.08
C ASN A 7 18.82 -18.83 -17.12
N GLU A 8 17.98 -19.28 -16.18
CA GLU A 8 17.51 -20.67 -16.13
C GLU A 8 16.64 -21.05 -17.33
N SER A 9 15.84 -20.11 -17.84
CA SER A 9 14.99 -20.34 -19.03
C SER A 9 15.74 -20.18 -20.37
N GLY A 10 17.04 -19.86 -20.35
CA GLY A 10 17.80 -19.53 -21.55
C GLY A 10 17.28 -18.29 -22.29
N GLY A 11 16.65 -17.37 -21.57
CA GLY A 11 16.05 -16.15 -22.12
C GLY A 11 14.65 -16.36 -22.72
N VAL A 12 14.09 -17.57 -22.67
CA VAL A 12 12.75 -17.85 -23.18
C VAL A 12 11.72 -17.49 -22.14
N VAL A 13 10.83 -16.54 -22.47
CA VAL A 13 9.74 -16.11 -21.61
C VAL A 13 8.43 -16.07 -22.39
N VAL A 14 7.31 -16.32 -21.69
CA VAL A 14 5.98 -16.13 -22.26
C VAL A 14 5.49 -14.75 -21.85
N GLU A 15 5.21 -13.91 -22.84
CA GLU A 15 4.66 -12.58 -22.61
C GLU A 15 3.14 -12.65 -22.35
N GLN A 16 2.71 -12.17 -21.18
CA GLN A 16 1.31 -12.03 -20.83
C GLN A 16 0.98 -10.55 -20.60
N ILE A 17 0.82 -9.81 -21.68
CA ILE A 17 0.70 -8.34 -21.67
C ILE A 17 -0.76 -7.90 -21.69
N ILE A 18 -1.61 -8.64 -22.44
CA ILE A 18 -2.98 -8.22 -22.69
C ILE A 18 -3.84 -8.30 -21.42
N ARG A 19 -4.53 -7.20 -21.13
CA ARG A 19 -5.49 -7.09 -20.03
C ARG A 19 -6.92 -7.25 -20.59
N PRO A 20 -7.73 -8.16 -20.05
CA PRO A 20 -9.12 -8.36 -20.51
C PRO A 20 -10.01 -7.12 -20.35
N THR A 21 -9.66 -6.23 -19.40
CA THR A 21 -10.37 -4.97 -19.16
C THR A 21 -10.12 -3.92 -20.24
N GLY A 22 -9.16 -4.13 -21.11
CA GLY A 22 -8.73 -3.18 -22.13
C GLY A 22 -7.93 -1.98 -21.57
N LEU A 23 -7.67 -1.92 -20.25
CA LEU A 23 -6.93 -0.82 -19.63
C LEU A 23 -5.51 -0.72 -20.16
N LEU A 24 -5.12 0.50 -20.51
CA LEU A 24 -3.79 0.80 -21.04
C LEU A 24 -2.79 1.06 -19.92
N ASP A 25 -1.52 0.79 -20.19
CA ASP A 25 -0.44 1.29 -19.34
C ASP A 25 -0.40 2.83 -19.37
N PRO A 26 0.03 3.50 -18.29
CA PRO A 26 0.00 4.95 -18.20
C PRO A 26 0.95 5.62 -19.21
N ILE A 27 0.67 6.86 -19.57
CA ILE A 27 1.62 7.70 -20.29
C ILE A 27 2.66 8.18 -19.27
N ILE A 28 3.95 8.10 -19.65
CA ILE A 28 5.06 8.58 -18.84
C ILE A 28 5.58 9.88 -19.44
N ASP A 29 5.50 10.97 -18.68
CA ASP A 29 6.09 12.28 -19.01
C ASP A 29 7.37 12.45 -18.19
N VAL A 30 8.42 12.96 -18.82
CA VAL A 30 9.65 13.37 -18.13
C VAL A 30 9.68 14.91 -18.11
N ARG A 31 9.82 15.46 -16.90
CA ARG A 31 9.87 16.92 -16.69
C ARG A 31 11.13 17.31 -15.92
N PRO A 32 11.64 18.55 -16.09
CA PRO A 32 12.81 19.02 -15.35
C PRO A 32 12.60 18.96 -13.83
N SER A 33 13.67 18.73 -13.08
CA SER A 33 13.65 18.80 -11.60
C SER A 33 13.54 20.23 -11.08
N VAL A 34 13.89 21.22 -11.88
CA VAL A 34 13.74 22.63 -11.52
C VAL A 34 12.25 22.95 -11.41
N ASN A 35 11.84 23.51 -10.26
CA ASN A 35 10.44 23.83 -9.93
C ASN A 35 9.51 22.60 -9.90
N GLN A 36 10.04 21.40 -9.68
CA GLN A 36 9.26 20.17 -9.64
C GLN A 36 8.10 20.21 -8.62
N ILE A 37 8.25 20.95 -7.53
CA ILE A 37 7.21 21.02 -6.48
C ILE A 37 6.04 21.91 -6.92
N ASP A 38 6.31 23.01 -7.60
CA ASP A 38 5.27 23.91 -8.09
C ASP A 38 4.47 23.25 -9.24
N ASP A 39 5.18 22.62 -10.19
CA ASP A 39 4.56 21.84 -11.28
C ASP A 39 3.75 20.67 -10.72
N LEU A 40 4.27 19.96 -9.70
CA LEU A 40 3.55 18.91 -9.02
C LEU A 40 2.26 19.43 -8.36
N LEU A 41 2.29 20.58 -7.71
CA LEU A 41 1.13 21.18 -7.05
C LEU A 41 0.02 21.51 -8.08
N GLU A 42 0.38 22.05 -9.25
CA GLU A 42 -0.58 22.29 -10.32
C GLU A 42 -1.23 21.00 -10.81
N GLU A 43 -0.45 19.94 -11.04
CA GLU A 43 -0.96 18.63 -11.45
C GLU A 43 -1.84 17.97 -10.37
N ILE A 44 -1.49 18.14 -9.09
CA ILE A 44 -2.32 17.69 -7.98
C ILE A 44 -3.68 18.39 -8.01
N ASN A 45 -3.72 19.71 -8.13
CA ASN A 45 -4.95 20.48 -8.15
C ASN A 45 -5.88 20.02 -9.30
N LEU A 46 -5.33 19.80 -10.50
CA LEU A 46 -6.08 19.26 -11.63
C LEU A 46 -6.70 17.88 -11.35
N ARG A 47 -6.04 17.02 -10.55
CA ARG A 47 -6.57 15.71 -10.17
C ARG A 47 -7.62 15.80 -9.07
N VAL A 48 -7.38 16.67 -8.09
CA VAL A 48 -8.32 16.92 -6.97
C VAL A 48 -9.67 17.44 -7.51
N GLU A 49 -9.66 18.36 -8.47
CA GLU A 49 -10.88 18.84 -9.13
C GLU A 49 -11.69 17.70 -9.79
N ARG A 50 -11.00 16.68 -10.31
CA ARG A 50 -11.61 15.48 -10.91
C ARG A 50 -11.95 14.40 -9.89
N LYS A 51 -11.69 14.62 -8.59
CA LYS A 51 -11.83 13.63 -7.51
C LYS A 51 -10.98 12.39 -7.70
N GLU A 52 -9.87 12.55 -8.39
CA GLU A 52 -8.85 11.51 -8.59
C GLU A 52 -7.82 11.58 -7.48
N ARG A 53 -7.01 10.52 -7.30
CA ARG A 53 -5.97 10.42 -6.27
C ARG A 53 -4.59 10.47 -6.88
N VAL A 54 -3.63 10.96 -6.10
CA VAL A 54 -2.24 11.13 -6.52
C VAL A 54 -1.30 10.38 -5.58
N LEU A 55 -0.34 9.66 -6.14
CA LEU A 55 0.79 9.09 -5.41
C LEU A 55 2.06 9.88 -5.74
N VAL A 56 2.82 10.27 -4.74
CA VAL A 56 4.10 10.95 -4.89
C VAL A 56 5.20 10.13 -4.24
N THR A 57 6.27 9.82 -4.98
CA THR A 57 7.41 9.10 -4.43
C THR A 57 8.61 10.00 -4.26
N THR A 58 9.18 9.97 -3.06
CA THR A 58 10.38 10.71 -2.67
C THR A 58 11.56 9.76 -2.41
N LEU A 59 12.76 10.28 -2.24
CA LEU A 59 13.96 9.49 -1.94
C LEU A 59 14.18 9.27 -0.45
N THR A 60 13.72 10.20 0.40
CA THR A 60 13.97 10.17 1.85
C THR A 60 12.70 10.40 2.65
N LYS A 61 12.68 9.89 3.88
CA LYS A 61 11.59 10.11 4.84
C LYS A 61 11.38 11.61 5.09
N ARG A 62 12.48 12.33 5.35
CA ARG A 62 12.45 13.77 5.60
C ARG A 62 11.81 14.53 4.45
N MET A 63 12.17 14.20 3.20
CA MET A 63 11.56 14.82 2.02
C MET A 63 10.05 14.52 1.94
N ALA A 64 9.61 13.31 2.32
CA ALA A 64 8.20 12.97 2.34
C ALA A 64 7.42 13.80 3.37
N GLU A 65 7.96 13.96 4.57
CA GLU A 65 7.37 14.74 5.66
C GLU A 65 7.32 16.25 5.34
N GLU A 66 8.43 16.79 4.80
CA GLU A 66 8.51 18.20 4.39
C GLU A 66 7.54 18.50 3.24
N LEU A 67 7.45 17.61 2.25
CA LEU A 67 6.51 17.75 1.13
C LEU A 67 5.06 17.67 1.60
N ASP A 68 4.71 16.73 2.44
CA ASP A 68 3.36 16.63 3.02
C ASP A 68 2.99 17.90 3.77
N THR A 69 3.89 18.42 4.61
CA THR A 69 3.69 19.69 5.32
C THR A 69 3.48 20.86 4.35
N TYR A 70 4.23 20.93 3.26
CA TYR A 70 4.07 21.94 2.21
C TYR A 70 2.70 21.84 1.52
N LEU A 71 2.30 20.64 1.11
CA LEU A 71 1.03 20.37 0.46
C LEU A 71 -0.15 20.75 1.35
N MET A 72 -0.12 20.37 2.64
CA MET A 72 -1.16 20.75 3.60
C MET A 72 -1.26 22.28 3.76
N ARG A 73 -0.14 22.99 3.81
CA ARG A 73 -0.13 24.47 3.87
C ARG A 73 -0.69 25.11 2.61
N SER A 74 -0.56 24.43 1.47
CA SER A 74 -1.12 24.85 0.17
C SER A 74 -2.59 24.45 0.01
N GLY A 75 -3.24 23.91 1.05
CA GLY A 75 -4.66 23.55 1.05
C GLY A 75 -4.97 22.17 0.45
N VAL A 76 -3.97 21.37 0.16
CA VAL A 76 -4.13 19.98 -0.34
C VAL A 76 -4.27 19.02 0.85
N ARG A 77 -5.26 18.15 0.78
CA ARG A 77 -5.41 17.05 1.77
C ARG A 77 -4.42 15.95 1.46
N SER A 78 -3.30 15.95 2.12
CA SER A 78 -2.22 14.99 1.92
C SER A 78 -1.89 14.22 3.19
N THR A 79 -1.21 13.11 3.03
CA THR A 79 -0.60 12.33 4.10
C THR A 79 0.63 11.62 3.57
N TYR A 80 1.49 11.14 4.47
CA TYR A 80 2.69 10.44 4.07
C TYR A 80 2.81 9.04 4.69
N ILE A 81 3.56 8.17 4.00
CA ILE A 81 3.91 6.83 4.47
C ILE A 81 5.41 6.58 4.30
N HIS A 82 6.02 6.05 5.35
CA HIS A 82 7.40 5.52 5.31
C HIS A 82 7.54 4.24 6.15
N SER A 83 8.77 3.72 6.29
CA SER A 83 9.04 2.43 6.95
C SER A 83 8.60 2.37 8.41
N ASP A 84 8.52 3.51 9.10
CA ASP A 84 8.26 3.57 10.54
C ASP A 84 6.76 3.63 10.87
N VAL A 85 5.90 3.78 9.85
CA VAL A 85 4.45 3.72 10.01
C VAL A 85 4.05 2.26 10.27
N GLU A 86 3.28 2.02 11.32
CA GLU A 86 2.81 0.68 11.70
C GLU A 86 1.90 0.07 10.61
N THR A 87 1.83 -1.25 10.56
CA THR A 87 1.09 -1.95 9.50
C THR A 87 -0.41 -1.63 9.53
N LEU A 88 -1.00 -1.49 10.71
CA LEU A 88 -2.43 -1.14 10.86
C LEU A 88 -2.71 0.28 10.37
N ASP A 89 -1.83 1.24 10.72
CA ASP A 89 -1.97 2.62 10.26
C ASP A 89 -1.81 2.74 8.75
N ARG A 90 -0.95 1.91 8.13
CA ARG A 90 -0.84 1.84 6.66
C ARG A 90 -2.15 1.42 6.00
N VAL A 91 -2.80 0.38 6.55
CA VAL A 91 -4.10 -0.08 6.03
C VAL A 91 -5.12 1.04 6.13
N ARG A 92 -5.20 1.70 7.29
CA ARG A 92 -6.08 2.83 7.51
C ARG A 92 -5.83 3.99 6.54
N ILE A 93 -4.58 4.43 6.38
CA ILE A 93 -4.21 5.51 5.45
C ILE A 93 -4.64 5.14 4.01
N MET A 94 -4.47 3.87 3.60
CA MET A 94 -4.90 3.43 2.28
C MET A 94 -6.41 3.47 2.09
N GLU A 95 -7.17 3.13 3.11
CA GLU A 95 -8.64 3.22 3.09
C GLU A 95 -9.08 4.68 3.05
N GLU A 96 -8.51 5.52 3.87
CA GLU A 96 -8.78 6.96 3.90
C GLU A 96 -8.45 7.65 2.55
N LEU A 97 -7.38 7.23 1.87
CA LEU A 97 -7.09 7.69 0.50
C LEU A 97 -8.17 7.26 -0.49
N ARG A 98 -8.62 5.99 -0.42
CA ARG A 98 -9.69 5.47 -1.29
C ARG A 98 -11.04 6.13 -1.03
N GLU A 99 -11.34 6.42 0.23
CA GLU A 99 -12.57 7.12 0.63
C GLU A 99 -12.53 8.61 0.29
N GLY A 100 -11.34 9.15 0.05
CA GLY A 100 -11.14 10.56 -0.29
C GLY A 100 -11.04 11.48 0.93
N VAL A 101 -10.66 10.95 2.06
CA VAL A 101 -10.22 11.75 3.22
C VAL A 101 -8.96 12.50 2.84
N PHE A 102 -8.04 11.83 2.13
CA PHE A 102 -6.86 12.41 1.51
C PHE A 102 -6.97 12.35 -0.01
N ASP A 103 -6.33 13.29 -0.69
CA ASP A 103 -6.22 13.33 -2.15
C ASP A 103 -4.83 12.88 -2.62
N VAL A 104 -3.83 13.09 -1.78
CA VAL A 104 -2.42 12.81 -2.09
C VAL A 104 -1.80 11.93 -1.02
N LEU A 105 -1.07 10.91 -1.47
CA LEU A 105 -0.23 10.10 -0.63
C LEU A 105 1.23 10.26 -1.03
N VAL A 106 2.05 10.73 -0.11
CA VAL A 106 3.50 10.88 -0.28
C VAL A 106 4.23 9.71 0.38
N GLY A 107 5.22 9.13 -0.27
CA GLY A 107 5.98 8.05 0.36
C GLY A 107 7.35 7.79 -0.25
N VAL A 108 8.23 7.17 0.56
CA VAL A 108 9.59 6.83 0.13
C VAL A 108 9.60 5.57 -0.71
N ASN A 109 8.87 4.57 -0.32
CA ASN A 109 8.77 3.29 -0.99
C ASN A 109 7.33 2.81 -1.00
N LEU A 110 6.56 3.31 -1.97
CA LEU A 110 5.17 2.90 -2.19
C LEU A 110 5.05 1.59 -2.99
N LEU A 111 6.18 0.88 -3.17
CA LEU A 111 6.27 -0.34 -3.98
C LEU A 111 5.81 -1.60 -3.24
N ARG A 112 5.55 -1.52 -1.93
CA ARG A 112 5.19 -2.70 -1.16
C ARG A 112 3.89 -3.32 -1.68
N GLU A 113 3.90 -4.62 -1.71
CA GLU A 113 2.82 -5.48 -2.18
C GLU A 113 1.47 -5.12 -1.56
N GLY A 114 0.39 -5.29 -2.32
CA GLY A 114 -0.96 -5.09 -1.81
C GLY A 114 -1.58 -3.70 -2.05
N LEU A 115 -0.86 -2.73 -2.62
CA LEU A 115 -1.45 -1.45 -3.00
C LEU A 115 -2.22 -1.56 -4.31
N ASP A 116 -3.51 -1.73 -4.19
CA ASP A 116 -4.44 -1.74 -5.31
C ASP A 116 -5.39 -0.55 -5.20
N LEU A 117 -5.03 0.53 -5.88
CA LEU A 117 -5.68 1.84 -5.82
C LEU A 117 -6.14 2.27 -7.22
N PRO A 118 -7.29 1.78 -7.71
CA PRO A 118 -7.80 2.17 -9.02
C PRO A 118 -8.20 3.64 -9.11
N GLU A 119 -8.34 4.33 -7.99
CA GLU A 119 -8.65 5.76 -7.88
C GLU A 119 -7.45 6.64 -8.21
N VAL A 120 -6.23 6.08 -8.20
CA VAL A 120 -4.99 6.81 -8.51
C VAL A 120 -4.85 7.02 -10.00
N SER A 121 -4.92 8.27 -10.43
CA SER A 121 -4.73 8.67 -11.83
C SER A 121 -3.33 9.25 -12.10
N LEU A 122 -2.65 9.76 -11.08
CA LEU A 122 -1.31 10.32 -11.22
C LEU A 122 -0.33 9.67 -10.26
N VAL A 123 0.82 9.28 -10.80
CA VAL A 123 1.99 8.90 -10.03
C VAL A 123 3.13 9.85 -10.36
N ALA A 124 3.59 10.60 -9.37
CA ALA A 124 4.72 11.52 -9.49
C ALA A 124 5.97 10.92 -8.85
N ILE A 125 7.06 10.91 -9.57
CA ILE A 125 8.35 10.39 -9.12
C ILE A 125 9.35 11.54 -9.08
N LEU A 126 9.64 12.03 -7.87
CA LEU A 126 10.60 13.11 -7.68
C LEU A 126 12.03 12.56 -7.77
N ASP A 127 12.94 13.36 -8.32
CA ASP A 127 14.34 13.00 -8.48
C ASP A 127 14.52 11.61 -9.13
N ALA A 128 13.84 11.38 -10.24
CA ALA A 128 13.81 10.08 -10.91
C ALA A 128 15.17 9.68 -11.50
N ASP A 129 16.06 10.65 -11.76
CA ASP A 129 17.41 10.46 -12.27
C ASP A 129 18.45 10.13 -11.20
N LYS A 130 18.10 10.16 -9.93
CA LYS A 130 18.99 9.78 -8.82
C LYS A 130 19.04 8.27 -8.69
N GLU A 131 19.84 7.64 -9.54
CA GLU A 131 19.96 6.17 -9.58
C GLU A 131 20.28 5.58 -8.20
N GLY A 132 19.67 4.43 -7.93
CA GLY A 132 19.80 3.70 -6.68
C GLY A 132 18.69 2.67 -6.50
N PHE A 133 18.62 2.09 -5.31
CA PHE A 133 17.64 1.03 -5.01
C PHE A 133 16.18 1.43 -5.31
N LEU A 134 15.81 2.70 -5.07
CA LEU A 134 14.45 3.23 -5.29
C LEU A 134 14.20 3.76 -6.70
N ARG A 135 15.23 3.88 -7.53
CA ARG A 135 15.17 4.48 -8.88
C ARG A 135 15.80 3.56 -9.94
N ASN A 136 15.96 2.27 -9.64
CA ASN A 136 16.31 1.29 -10.66
C ASN A 136 15.09 0.98 -11.54
N TYR A 137 15.33 0.38 -12.69
CA TYR A 137 14.31 0.00 -13.66
C TYR A 137 13.12 -0.74 -13.05
N ARG A 138 13.35 -1.75 -12.19
CA ARG A 138 12.27 -2.53 -11.56
C ARG A 138 11.41 -1.68 -10.65
N SER A 139 12.03 -0.83 -9.84
CA SER A 139 11.34 0.09 -8.94
C SER A 139 10.50 1.12 -9.71
N LEU A 140 11.07 1.71 -10.76
CA LEU A 140 10.37 2.68 -11.59
C LEU A 140 9.17 2.04 -12.31
N THR A 141 9.35 0.86 -12.91
CA THR A 141 8.27 0.13 -13.60
C THR A 141 7.14 -0.25 -12.63
N GLN A 142 7.45 -0.72 -11.42
CA GLN A 142 6.43 -1.06 -10.43
C GLN A 142 5.67 0.19 -9.94
N THR A 143 6.39 1.29 -9.74
CA THR A 143 5.79 2.56 -9.32
C THR A 143 4.88 3.11 -10.42
N ALA A 144 5.34 3.16 -11.64
CA ALA A 144 4.56 3.59 -12.80
C ALA A 144 3.29 2.73 -12.97
N GLY A 145 3.40 1.43 -12.77
CA GLY A 145 2.29 0.48 -12.88
C GLY A 145 1.14 0.74 -11.90
N ARG A 146 1.33 1.57 -10.86
CA ARG A 146 0.24 1.93 -9.94
C ARG A 146 -0.83 2.78 -10.61
N ALA A 147 -0.48 3.59 -11.60
CA ALA A 147 -1.44 4.36 -12.40
C ALA A 147 -2.15 3.53 -13.50
N ALA A 148 -1.72 2.30 -13.77
CA ALA A 148 -2.22 1.50 -14.89
C ALA A 148 -3.65 0.95 -14.70
N ARG A 149 -4.29 1.17 -13.56
CA ARG A 149 -5.67 0.76 -13.28
C ARG A 149 -6.70 1.86 -13.47
N ASN A 150 -6.23 3.08 -13.67
CA ASN A 150 -7.07 4.23 -13.96
C ASN A 150 -7.11 4.50 -15.46
N LEU A 151 -8.28 4.88 -15.98
CA LEU A 151 -8.45 5.25 -17.39
C LEU A 151 -7.59 6.46 -17.76
N ASN A 152 -7.42 7.40 -16.82
CA ASN A 152 -6.65 8.63 -16.97
C ASN A 152 -5.23 8.47 -16.40
N GLY A 153 -4.73 7.23 -16.29
CA GLY A 153 -3.45 6.94 -15.67
C GLY A 153 -2.29 7.67 -16.35
N ARG A 154 -1.55 8.46 -15.56
CA ARG A 154 -0.37 9.21 -15.99
C ARG A 154 0.75 9.06 -14.96
N VAL A 155 1.98 9.09 -15.43
CA VAL A 155 3.19 9.14 -14.60
C VAL A 155 3.99 10.35 -14.98
N ILE A 156 4.48 11.10 -14.00
CA ILE A 156 5.43 12.20 -14.21
C ILE A 156 6.73 11.78 -13.50
N MET A 157 7.82 11.77 -14.25
CA MET A 157 9.17 11.57 -13.73
C MET A 157 9.90 12.94 -13.77
N TYR A 158 10.20 13.48 -12.61
CA TYR A 158 11.00 14.70 -12.51
C TYR A 158 12.47 14.34 -12.52
N ALA A 159 13.20 14.81 -13.54
CA ALA A 159 14.58 14.46 -13.78
C ALA A 159 15.27 15.49 -14.66
N ASP A 160 16.55 15.75 -14.38
CA ASP A 160 17.38 16.64 -15.22
C ASP A 160 18.00 15.89 -16.40
N LYS A 161 18.09 14.56 -16.28
CA LYS A 161 18.60 13.67 -17.34
C LYS A 161 17.82 12.35 -17.33
N ILE A 162 17.64 11.78 -18.51
CA ILE A 162 17.06 10.44 -18.63
C ILE A 162 18.17 9.42 -18.39
N THR A 163 17.99 8.58 -17.36
CA THR A 163 18.91 7.48 -17.06
C THR A 163 18.53 6.22 -17.86
N GLU A 164 19.42 5.24 -17.91
CA GLU A 164 19.13 3.95 -18.57
C GLU A 164 17.92 3.25 -17.94
N SER A 165 17.80 3.29 -16.61
CA SER A 165 16.66 2.74 -15.87
C SER A 165 15.34 3.42 -16.25
N MET A 166 15.35 4.74 -16.41
CA MET A 166 14.19 5.51 -16.85
C MET A 166 13.81 5.17 -18.29
N GLN A 167 14.81 5.20 -19.21
CA GLN A 167 14.57 4.91 -20.62
C GLN A 167 13.95 3.54 -20.81
N ARG A 168 14.53 2.52 -20.18
CA ARG A 168 13.98 1.16 -20.23
C ARG A 168 12.55 1.07 -19.67
N THR A 169 12.23 1.82 -18.61
CA THR A 169 10.86 1.87 -18.06
C THR A 169 9.88 2.50 -19.04
N ILE A 170 10.29 3.58 -19.69
CA ILE A 170 9.47 4.29 -20.69
C ILE A 170 9.21 3.36 -21.88
N ASP A 171 10.28 2.80 -22.48
CA ASP A 171 10.20 1.95 -23.66
C ASP A 171 9.29 0.72 -23.42
N GLU A 172 9.45 0.07 -22.26
CA GLU A 172 8.63 -1.10 -21.91
C GLU A 172 7.17 -0.72 -21.66
N THR A 173 6.92 0.41 -21.04
CA THR A 173 5.55 0.88 -20.76
C THR A 173 4.85 1.26 -22.07
N ASP A 174 5.54 1.96 -22.99
CA ASP A 174 5.03 2.32 -24.29
C ASP A 174 4.79 1.10 -25.19
N TYR A 175 5.68 0.11 -25.15
CA TYR A 175 5.49 -1.16 -25.84
C TYR A 175 4.22 -1.87 -25.38
N ARG A 176 4.03 -2.02 -24.07
CA ARG A 176 2.84 -2.66 -23.50
C ARG A 176 1.57 -1.87 -23.86
N ARG A 177 1.63 -0.54 -23.77
CA ARG A 177 0.52 0.35 -24.12
C ARG A 177 0.14 0.17 -25.59
N THR A 178 1.09 0.22 -26.50
CA THR A 178 0.86 0.08 -27.94
C THR A 178 0.26 -1.29 -28.28
N LYS A 179 0.78 -2.36 -27.69
CA LYS A 179 0.28 -3.72 -27.87
C LYS A 179 -1.17 -3.88 -27.40
N GLN A 180 -1.48 -3.29 -26.22
CA GLN A 180 -2.85 -3.28 -25.70
C GLN A 180 -3.80 -2.45 -26.57
N MET A 181 -3.36 -1.30 -27.06
CA MET A 181 -4.17 -0.46 -27.98
C MET A 181 -4.50 -1.18 -29.27
N ALA A 182 -3.54 -1.84 -29.89
CA ALA A 182 -3.73 -2.63 -31.10
C ALA A 182 -4.75 -3.77 -30.86
N TYR A 183 -4.58 -4.50 -29.76
CA TYR A 183 -5.50 -5.57 -29.37
C TYR A 183 -6.94 -5.06 -29.12
N ASN A 184 -7.07 -3.92 -28.41
CA ASN A 184 -8.38 -3.31 -28.17
C ASN A 184 -9.07 -2.92 -29.47
N ALA A 185 -8.32 -2.34 -30.41
CA ALA A 185 -8.86 -1.94 -31.74
C ALA A 185 -9.30 -3.15 -32.55
N GLU A 186 -8.51 -4.22 -32.59
CA GLU A 186 -8.81 -5.45 -33.31
C GLU A 186 -10.06 -6.16 -32.78
N HIS A 187 -10.24 -6.17 -31.44
CA HIS A 187 -11.33 -6.89 -30.79
C HIS A 187 -12.51 -5.98 -30.37
N GLY A 188 -12.50 -4.70 -30.74
CA GLY A 188 -13.56 -3.75 -30.39
C GLY A 188 -13.73 -3.53 -28.90
N ILE A 189 -12.65 -3.66 -28.11
CA ILE A 189 -12.67 -3.52 -26.65
C ILE A 189 -12.56 -2.06 -26.26
N THR A 190 -13.55 -1.55 -25.53
CA THR A 190 -13.47 -0.25 -24.90
C THR A 190 -12.92 -0.40 -23.48
N PRO A 191 -11.83 0.31 -23.10
CA PRO A 191 -11.28 0.25 -21.75
C PRO A 191 -12.33 0.57 -20.69
N LYS A 192 -12.42 -0.24 -19.64
CA LYS A 192 -13.36 -0.03 -18.54
C LYS A 192 -12.58 0.15 -17.23
N ALA A 193 -12.97 1.18 -16.46
CA ALA A 193 -12.43 1.40 -15.13
C ALA A 193 -12.70 0.19 -14.23
N VAL A 194 -11.72 -0.20 -13.45
CA VAL A 194 -11.89 -1.22 -12.40
C VAL A 194 -12.50 -0.52 -11.19
N THR A 195 -13.78 -0.79 -10.93
CA THR A 195 -14.41 -0.37 -9.67
C THR A 195 -14.28 -1.51 -8.67
N LYS A 196 -13.54 -1.28 -7.60
CA LYS A 196 -13.43 -2.24 -6.51
C LYS A 196 -14.57 -1.98 -5.54
N ALA A 197 -15.41 -2.99 -5.27
CA ALA A 197 -16.40 -2.90 -4.22
C ALA A 197 -15.69 -2.52 -2.90
N LYS A 198 -16.23 -1.55 -2.18
CA LYS A 198 -15.75 -1.19 -0.84
C LYS A 198 -15.92 -2.43 0.05
N GLN A 199 -14.85 -3.19 0.22
CA GLN A 199 -14.84 -4.23 1.24
C GLN A 199 -14.66 -3.51 2.58
N ALA A 200 -15.61 -3.73 3.49
CA ALA A 200 -15.44 -3.31 4.88
C ALA A 200 -14.15 -3.94 5.41
N SER A 201 -13.24 -3.10 5.89
CA SER A 201 -12.01 -3.59 6.51
C SER A 201 -12.31 -4.39 7.75
N LEU A 202 -11.44 -5.33 8.05
CA LEU A 202 -11.47 -6.22 9.22
C LEU A 202 -11.49 -5.49 10.60
N GLY A 203 -11.91 -4.25 10.65
CA GLY A 203 -11.93 -3.44 11.88
C GLY A 203 -13.19 -2.60 12.12
N SER A 204 -14.10 -2.46 11.14
CA SER A 204 -15.34 -1.72 11.35
C SER A 204 -16.53 -2.66 11.51
N SER A 205 -16.75 -3.15 12.72
CA SER A 205 -18.04 -3.72 13.13
C SER A 205 -19.08 -2.60 13.23
N SER A 206 -19.57 -2.11 12.10
CA SER A 206 -20.84 -1.41 12.03
C SER A 206 -21.85 -2.33 11.35
N LYS A 207 -22.69 -2.88 12.16
CA LYS A 207 -23.95 -3.55 11.91
C LYS A 207 -24.48 -3.39 10.47
N SER A 208 -24.40 -4.45 9.67
CA SER A 208 -25.42 -4.76 8.70
C SER A 208 -25.73 -6.27 8.81
N SER A 209 -26.91 -6.51 9.29
CA SER A 209 -27.58 -7.77 9.43
C SER A 209 -27.58 -8.54 8.10
N THR A 210 -26.88 -9.64 8.04
CA THR A 210 -27.32 -10.79 7.26
C THR A 210 -26.96 -12.04 8.06
N SER A 211 -28.02 -12.68 8.50
CA SER A 211 -28.12 -13.92 9.20
C SER A 211 -27.18 -15.00 8.65
N TYR A 212 -26.22 -15.43 9.43
CA TYR A 212 -25.76 -16.80 9.48
C TYR A 212 -25.58 -17.22 10.93
N ASN A 213 -26.60 -17.96 11.39
CA ASN A 213 -26.65 -18.90 12.49
C ASN A 213 -25.81 -18.67 13.74
N ASP A 214 -26.54 -18.38 14.80
CA ASP A 214 -26.39 -18.89 16.16
C ASP A 214 -25.09 -19.67 16.42
N ARG A 215 -24.06 -18.94 16.78
CA ARG A 215 -23.18 -19.32 17.84
C ARG A 215 -23.41 -18.27 18.93
N GLU A 216 -24.05 -18.72 19.99
CA GLU A 216 -24.19 -17.97 21.22
C GLU A 216 -22.87 -17.26 21.54
N GLU A 217 -22.89 -15.92 21.43
CA GLU A 217 -21.88 -15.11 22.09
C GLU A 217 -22.05 -15.39 23.59
N ILE A 218 -21.25 -16.31 24.08
CA ILE A 218 -21.00 -16.38 25.51
C ILE A 218 -20.32 -15.05 25.83
N PRO A 219 -20.98 -14.14 26.57
CA PRO A 219 -20.30 -12.97 27.07
C PRO A 219 -19.23 -13.50 28.04
N ILE A 220 -18.00 -13.58 27.55
CA ILE A 220 -16.87 -13.73 28.44
C ILE A 220 -16.82 -12.40 29.18
N LYS A 221 -17.58 -12.29 30.27
CA LYS A 221 -17.25 -11.40 31.34
C LYS A 221 -15.75 -11.59 31.53
N ALA A 222 -14.97 -10.56 31.20
CA ALA A 222 -13.67 -10.38 31.80
C ALA A 222 -13.93 -10.44 33.30
N ALA A 223 -13.92 -11.64 33.85
CA ALA A 223 -13.79 -11.84 35.26
C ALA A 223 -12.44 -11.16 35.56
N GLU A 224 -12.51 -9.95 36.07
CA GLU A 224 -11.43 -9.39 36.86
C GLU A 224 -11.16 -10.44 37.94
N LEU A 225 -10.29 -11.37 37.61
CA LEU A 225 -9.64 -12.23 38.58
C LEU A 225 -8.72 -11.30 39.37
N THR A 226 -9.31 -10.56 40.30
CA THR A 226 -8.64 -10.04 41.46
C THR A 226 -8.20 -11.26 42.28
N VAL A 227 -7.28 -12.03 41.75
CA VAL A 227 -6.58 -13.07 42.50
C VAL A 227 -5.55 -12.33 43.35
N GLU A 228 -5.86 -12.11 44.62
CA GLU A 228 -4.87 -11.74 45.63
C GLU A 228 -3.82 -12.86 45.70
N TYR A 229 -2.66 -12.60 45.10
CA TYR A 229 -1.55 -13.54 45.12
C TYR A 229 -0.95 -13.60 46.55
N LYS A 230 -1.11 -14.72 47.24
CA LYS A 230 -0.61 -14.92 48.58
C LYS A 230 0.90 -15.27 48.64
N SER A 231 1.51 -15.63 47.50
CA SER A 231 2.94 -15.88 47.41
C SER A 231 3.51 -15.66 45.98
N GLN A 232 4.83 -15.41 45.90
CA GLN A 232 5.55 -15.30 44.63
C GLN A 232 5.55 -16.62 43.87
N GLU A 233 5.53 -17.76 44.54
CA GLU A 233 5.46 -19.07 43.92
C GLU A 233 4.12 -19.32 43.18
N ASP A 234 3.02 -18.79 43.70
CA ASP A 234 1.71 -18.88 43.06
C ASP A 234 1.65 -18.05 41.79
N LEU A 235 2.32 -16.89 41.78
CA LEU A 235 2.44 -16.02 40.61
C LEU A 235 3.24 -16.73 39.49
N GLU A 236 4.33 -17.40 39.82
CA GLU A 236 5.14 -18.15 38.84
C GLU A 236 4.38 -19.33 38.24
N LYS A 237 3.63 -20.06 39.05
CA LYS A 237 2.77 -21.17 38.58
C LYS A 237 1.70 -20.64 37.64
N LEU A 238 1.12 -19.49 37.93
CA LEU A 238 0.11 -18.87 37.07
C LEU A 238 0.70 -18.41 35.72
N ILE A 239 1.85 -17.74 35.75
CA ILE A 239 2.57 -17.33 34.54
C ILE A 239 2.87 -18.52 33.64
N GLU A 240 3.32 -19.65 34.21
CA GLU A 240 3.60 -20.85 33.44
C GLU A 240 2.33 -21.51 32.90
N LYS A 241 1.22 -21.47 33.65
CA LYS A 241 -0.09 -21.95 33.17
C LYS A 241 -0.61 -21.12 32.00
N ILE A 242 -0.48 -19.78 32.06
CA ILE A 242 -0.85 -18.87 30.97
C ILE A 242 0.03 -19.12 29.75
N ARG A 243 1.33 -19.33 29.94
CA ARG A 243 2.27 -19.69 28.86
C ARG A 243 1.84 -20.95 28.12
N LYS A 244 1.48 -22.00 28.87
CA LYS A 244 1.01 -23.26 28.26
C LYS A 244 -0.29 -23.07 27.46
N LYS A 245 -1.26 -22.30 28.01
CA LYS A 245 -2.50 -21.98 27.30
C LYS A 245 -2.25 -21.14 26.05
N MET A 246 -1.35 -20.16 26.11
CA MET A 246 -0.96 -19.35 24.96
C MET A 246 -0.36 -20.21 23.83
N LEU A 247 0.53 -21.14 24.17
CA LEU A 247 1.13 -22.06 23.19
C LEU A 247 0.10 -23.01 22.59
N GLN A 248 -0.89 -23.45 23.39
CA GLN A 248 -1.98 -24.29 22.88
C GLN A 248 -2.88 -23.50 21.93
N ALA A 249 -3.31 -22.29 22.31
CA ALA A 249 -4.10 -21.42 21.45
C ALA A 249 -3.38 -21.11 20.12
N SER A 250 -2.06 -20.92 20.17
CA SER A 250 -1.24 -20.73 18.96
C SER A 250 -1.23 -21.96 18.05
N LYS A 251 -1.18 -23.18 18.62
CA LYS A 251 -1.26 -24.42 17.83
C LYS A 251 -2.64 -24.62 17.21
N ASP A 252 -3.67 -24.21 17.92
CA ASP A 252 -5.07 -24.31 17.48
C ASP A 252 -5.43 -23.16 16.51
N MET A 253 -4.46 -22.33 16.11
CA MET A 253 -4.59 -21.15 15.24
C MET A 253 -5.56 -20.08 15.79
N ASP A 254 -5.87 -20.10 17.07
CA ASP A 254 -6.63 -19.03 17.74
C ASP A 254 -5.67 -17.88 18.14
N PHE A 255 -5.30 -17.09 17.15
CA PHE A 255 -4.32 -16.01 17.32
C PHE A 255 -4.84 -14.87 18.21
N ILE A 256 -6.16 -14.70 18.31
CA ILE A 256 -6.77 -13.68 19.17
C ILE A 256 -6.59 -14.07 20.63
N LEU A 257 -6.93 -15.29 20.97
CA LEU A 257 -6.75 -15.82 22.34
C LEU A 257 -5.27 -15.90 22.71
N ALA A 258 -4.41 -16.31 21.77
CA ALA A 258 -2.97 -16.35 21.99
C ALA A 258 -2.38 -14.97 22.29
N ALA A 259 -2.83 -13.90 21.59
CA ALA A 259 -2.42 -12.54 21.84
C ALA A 259 -2.88 -12.02 23.22
N GLN A 260 -4.13 -12.26 23.59
CA GLN A 260 -4.67 -11.89 24.90
C GLN A 260 -3.88 -12.55 26.05
N LEU A 261 -3.59 -13.84 25.92
CA LEU A 261 -2.82 -14.58 26.92
C LEU A 261 -1.35 -14.11 26.98
N ARG A 262 -0.78 -13.67 25.87
CA ARG A 262 0.55 -13.06 25.85
C ARG A 262 0.58 -11.76 26.64
N ASP A 263 -0.40 -10.89 26.41
CA ASP A 263 -0.47 -9.58 27.04
C ASP A 263 -0.72 -9.73 28.55
N GLU A 264 -1.56 -10.66 28.94
CA GLU A 264 -1.77 -11.00 30.36
C GLU A 264 -0.50 -11.53 31.02
N ARG A 265 0.27 -12.40 30.34
CA ARG A 265 1.56 -12.89 30.84
C ARG A 265 2.55 -11.74 31.06
N ILE A 266 2.65 -10.78 30.12
CA ILE A 266 3.54 -9.61 30.22
C ILE A 266 3.12 -8.75 31.43
N ARG A 267 1.81 -8.51 31.61
CA ARG A 267 1.27 -7.76 32.74
C ARG A 267 1.63 -8.41 34.10
N LEU A 268 1.54 -9.72 34.17
CA LEU A 268 1.90 -10.47 35.40
C LEU A 268 3.42 -10.48 35.64
N GLN A 269 4.23 -10.57 34.60
CA GLN A 269 5.69 -10.46 34.73
C GLN A 269 6.14 -9.07 35.20
N GLY A 270 5.45 -8.01 34.80
CA GLY A 270 5.70 -6.65 35.27
C GLY A 270 5.40 -6.43 36.75
N LYS A 271 4.54 -7.26 37.37
CA LYS A 271 4.25 -7.22 38.79
C LYS A 271 5.24 -8.00 39.69
N LYS A 272 6.21 -8.67 39.04
CA LYS A 272 7.30 -9.43 39.72
C LYS A 272 8.48 -8.53 40.14
N ARG A 273 8.46 -7.22 39.85
CA ARG A 273 9.46 -6.23 40.28
C ARG A 273 9.06 -5.51 41.55
#